data_c3cf7825ee8cfac4b9c3d9028237bc6a
#
_entry.id   c3cf7825ee8cfac4b9c3d9028237bc6a
#
_cell.length_a   1.000
_cell.length_b   1.000
_cell.length_c   1.000
_cell.angle_alpha   90.00
_cell.angle_beta   90.00
_cell.angle_gamma   90.00
#
_symmetry.space_group_name_H-M   'P 1'
#
loop_
_entity.id
_entity.type
_entity.pdbx_description
1 polymer ?
#
loop_
_entity_poly.entity_id
_entity_poly.type
_entity_poly.pdbx_seq_one_letter_code
_entity_poly.pdbx_strand_id
1 'polypeptide(L)'
;MSSSAEDRKDRRQRERLAELTRSFKKDPRDFVQKVEQACPVGTPPATALLDAAVVLAEQDEFKPALALLDRAIVLYEAKHDNAGLAHVYVNMGPLYGMLDEMEKGITFSLKAEALAKDLPADPELTLHYASDLGGMYTEMEEWDKAMHYFQIACTTSKSMGNKDLETDALLIMSQVAIAQGDAAKARELAEKGGALGKALHDKLFQARALQTIGDASALDGNHEQAVVLFQQALDLEADQPDLDLRQQLFWEMSESYEEEGNKELAEDYRSRAADLDETDEDMDEPDDSAD
;
A
#
# COMPACT_ATOMS: atom_id res chain seq x y z
N MET A 1 -14.85 -23.87 -15.24
CA MET A 1 -15.17 -24.90 -14.20
C MET A 1 -14.03 -25.18 -13.22
N SER A 2 -12.78 -24.82 -13.51
CA SER A 2 -11.63 -24.96 -12.55
C SER A 2 -11.66 -23.92 -11.43
N SER A 3 -12.01 -22.67 -11.70
CA SER A 3 -12.08 -21.55 -10.74
C SER A 3 -12.89 -21.90 -9.46
N SER A 4 -14.05 -22.51 -9.58
CA SER A 4 -14.91 -22.83 -8.43
C SER A 4 -14.38 -23.92 -7.46
N ALA A 5 -13.38 -24.68 -7.87
CA ALA A 5 -12.75 -25.70 -7.00
C ALA A 5 -11.56 -25.13 -6.25
N GLU A 6 -10.83 -24.21 -6.89
CA GLU A 6 -9.73 -23.44 -6.33
C GLU A 6 -10.27 -22.45 -5.27
N ASP A 7 -11.29 -21.68 -5.60
CA ASP A 7 -11.98 -20.77 -4.67
C ASP A 7 -12.49 -21.48 -3.41
N ARG A 8 -13.02 -22.72 -3.56
CA ARG A 8 -13.46 -23.52 -2.43
C ARG A 8 -12.32 -24.05 -1.56
N LYS A 9 -11.15 -24.31 -2.17
CA LYS A 9 -9.96 -24.75 -1.44
C LYS A 9 -9.38 -23.59 -0.62
N ASP A 10 -9.28 -22.43 -1.21
CA ASP A 10 -8.78 -21.23 -0.55
C ASP A 10 -9.69 -20.79 0.59
N ARG A 11 -11.00 -20.78 0.37
CA ARG A 11 -11.97 -20.49 1.43
C ARG A 11 -11.83 -21.44 2.62
N ARG A 12 -11.69 -22.76 2.38
CA ARG A 12 -11.48 -23.73 3.47
C ARG A 12 -10.16 -23.53 4.20
N GLN A 13 -9.12 -23.10 3.50
CA GLN A 13 -7.83 -22.79 4.11
C GLN A 13 -7.94 -21.56 5.01
N ARG A 14 -8.59 -20.48 4.54
CA ARG A 14 -8.87 -19.28 5.34
C ARG A 14 -9.71 -19.60 6.59
N GLU A 15 -10.80 -20.34 6.45
CA GLU A 15 -11.65 -20.76 7.57
C GLU A 15 -10.86 -21.58 8.62
N ARG A 16 -9.98 -22.48 8.17
CA ARG A 16 -9.14 -23.30 9.06
C ARG A 16 -8.08 -22.46 9.77
N LEU A 17 -7.44 -21.51 9.08
CA LEU A 17 -6.48 -20.60 9.69
C LEU A 17 -7.16 -19.72 10.72
N ALA A 18 -8.31 -19.14 10.42
CA ALA A 18 -9.10 -18.35 11.36
C ALA A 18 -9.51 -19.13 12.62
N GLU A 19 -9.77 -20.44 12.51
CA GLU A 19 -10.03 -21.30 13.67
C GLU A 19 -8.76 -21.54 14.51
N LEU A 20 -7.61 -21.69 13.86
CA LEU A 20 -6.32 -21.88 14.54
C LEU A 20 -5.83 -20.61 15.23
N THR A 21 -6.08 -19.43 14.65
CA THR A 21 -5.69 -18.11 15.24
C THR A 21 -6.32 -17.88 16.61
N ARG A 22 -7.50 -18.41 16.86
CA ARG A 22 -8.11 -18.38 18.20
C ARG A 22 -7.23 -19.04 19.26
N SER A 23 -6.38 -19.98 18.89
CA SER A 23 -5.43 -20.63 19.79
C SER A 23 -4.18 -19.78 20.06
N PHE A 24 -3.84 -18.85 19.17
CA PHE A 24 -2.66 -17.99 19.28
C PHE A 24 -2.64 -17.16 20.57
N LYS A 25 -3.77 -16.59 20.97
CA LYS A 25 -3.90 -15.81 22.21
C LYS A 25 -3.63 -16.63 23.47
N LYS A 26 -3.77 -17.98 23.40
CA LYS A 26 -3.57 -18.87 24.53
C LYS A 26 -2.13 -19.44 24.58
N ASP A 27 -1.64 -19.89 23.44
CA ASP A 27 -0.28 -20.42 23.29
C ASP A 27 0.22 -20.23 21.84
N PRO A 28 1.03 -19.18 21.59
CA PRO A 28 1.60 -18.92 20.27
C PRO A 28 2.43 -20.07 19.70
N ARG A 29 3.11 -20.86 20.56
CA ARG A 29 3.95 -22.00 20.11
C ARG A 29 3.09 -23.16 19.65
N ASP A 30 2.03 -23.47 20.39
CA ASP A 30 1.06 -24.51 20.03
C ASP A 30 0.38 -24.17 18.69
N PHE A 31 0.04 -22.88 18.49
CA PHE A 31 -0.49 -22.38 17.22
C PHE A 31 0.44 -22.67 16.04
N VAL A 32 1.70 -22.24 16.12
CA VAL A 32 2.69 -22.46 15.06
C VAL A 32 2.87 -23.95 14.76
N GLN A 33 2.96 -24.77 15.81
CA GLN A 33 3.08 -26.24 15.64
C GLN A 33 1.85 -26.84 14.94
N LYS A 34 0.66 -26.39 15.26
CA LYS A 34 -0.59 -26.87 14.61
C LYS A 34 -0.66 -26.46 13.15
N VAL A 35 -0.24 -25.23 12.81
CA VAL A 35 -0.17 -24.79 11.41
C VAL A 35 0.86 -25.62 10.65
N GLU A 36 2.05 -25.83 11.22
CA GLU A 36 3.11 -26.67 10.61
C GLU A 36 2.65 -28.12 10.35
N GLN A 37 1.92 -28.72 11.30
CA GLN A 37 1.34 -30.07 11.14
C GLN A 37 0.19 -30.12 10.12
N ALA A 38 -0.49 -29.01 9.90
CA ALA A 38 -1.60 -28.89 8.99
C ALA A 38 -1.17 -28.58 7.53
N CYS A 39 0.14 -28.41 7.28
CA CYS A 39 0.67 -28.11 5.97
C CYS A 39 0.27 -29.17 4.92
N PRO A 40 -0.04 -28.75 3.68
CA PRO A 40 -0.37 -29.68 2.61
C PRO A 40 0.76 -30.69 2.36
N VAL A 41 0.40 -31.92 2.09
CA VAL A 41 1.38 -32.97 1.74
C VAL A 41 2.10 -32.59 0.45
N GLY A 42 3.44 -32.56 0.52
CA GLY A 42 4.31 -32.22 -0.62
C GLY A 42 4.74 -30.76 -0.68
N THR A 43 4.18 -29.87 0.13
CA THR A 43 4.66 -28.50 0.26
C THR A 43 5.77 -28.44 1.32
N PRO A 44 6.93 -27.78 1.06
CA PRO A 44 7.94 -27.60 2.09
C PRO A 44 7.36 -26.81 3.28
N PRO A 45 7.63 -27.24 4.53
CA PRO A 45 7.02 -26.60 5.70
C PRO A 45 7.28 -25.07 5.78
N ALA A 46 8.48 -24.62 5.42
CA ALA A 46 8.81 -23.20 5.40
C ALA A 46 7.93 -22.39 4.42
N THR A 47 7.73 -22.91 3.21
CA THR A 47 6.87 -22.29 2.20
C THR A 47 5.41 -22.26 2.68
N ALA A 48 4.93 -23.36 3.23
CA ALA A 48 3.55 -23.42 3.73
C ALA A 48 3.29 -22.48 4.92
N LEU A 49 4.30 -22.23 5.75
CA LEU A 49 4.21 -21.24 6.83
C LEU A 49 4.21 -19.81 6.27
N LEU A 50 5.02 -19.53 5.26
CA LEU A 50 5.01 -18.25 4.56
C LEU A 50 3.64 -17.99 3.91
N ASP A 51 3.11 -18.94 3.15
CA ASP A 51 1.78 -18.83 2.53
C ASP A 51 0.67 -18.59 3.56
N ALA A 52 0.73 -19.30 4.68
CA ALA A 52 -0.22 -19.12 5.76
C ALA A 52 -0.10 -17.75 6.44
N ALA A 53 1.13 -17.22 6.58
CA ALA A 53 1.36 -15.91 7.14
C ALA A 53 0.79 -14.80 6.24
N VAL A 54 0.94 -14.92 4.92
CA VAL A 54 0.33 -13.97 3.96
C VAL A 54 -1.19 -13.96 4.10
N VAL A 55 -1.83 -15.14 4.16
CA VAL A 55 -3.28 -15.23 4.35
C VAL A 55 -3.74 -14.62 5.69
N LEU A 56 -2.94 -14.73 6.75
CA LEU A 56 -3.25 -14.11 8.04
C LEU A 56 -3.07 -12.59 8.00
N ALA A 57 -2.06 -12.11 7.28
CA ALA A 57 -1.86 -10.69 7.05
C ALA A 57 -3.04 -10.04 6.33
N GLU A 58 -3.60 -10.72 5.32
CA GLU A 58 -4.84 -10.29 4.62
C GLU A 58 -6.09 -10.25 5.52
N GLN A 59 -6.03 -10.83 6.71
CA GLN A 59 -7.09 -10.86 7.72
C GLN A 59 -6.77 -9.97 8.93
N ASP A 60 -5.79 -9.08 8.80
CA ASP A 60 -5.28 -8.19 9.86
C ASP A 60 -4.74 -8.92 11.11
N GLU A 61 -4.48 -10.23 10.99
CA GLU A 61 -3.93 -11.06 12.05
C GLU A 61 -2.38 -10.99 12.03
N PHE A 62 -1.81 -9.79 12.21
CA PHE A 62 -0.38 -9.49 12.02
C PHE A 62 0.54 -10.24 12.98
N LYS A 63 0.19 -10.32 14.28
CA LYS A 63 1.02 -11.04 15.28
C LYS A 63 1.08 -12.55 15.04
N PRO A 64 -0.04 -13.25 14.73
CA PRO A 64 -0.01 -14.64 14.27
C PRO A 64 0.83 -14.83 13.01
N ALA A 65 0.70 -13.94 12.01
CA ALA A 65 1.49 -13.98 10.78
C ALA A 65 3.00 -13.91 11.09
N LEU A 66 3.44 -12.94 11.89
CA LEU A 66 4.83 -12.79 12.31
C LEU A 66 5.37 -14.07 13.00
N ALA A 67 4.57 -14.71 13.87
CA ALA A 67 5.00 -15.94 14.53
C ALA A 67 5.24 -17.10 13.55
N LEU A 68 4.47 -17.17 12.45
CA LEU A 68 4.71 -18.14 11.38
C LEU A 68 5.96 -17.79 10.57
N LEU A 69 6.18 -16.51 10.28
CA LEU A 69 7.37 -16.01 9.57
C LEU A 69 8.64 -16.27 10.39
N ASP A 70 8.63 -16.04 11.71
CA ASP A 70 9.75 -16.38 12.60
C ASP A 70 10.11 -17.87 12.53
N ARG A 71 9.09 -18.73 12.47
CA ARG A 71 9.32 -20.18 12.31
C ARG A 71 9.85 -20.51 10.91
N ALA A 72 9.37 -19.84 9.87
CA ALA A 72 9.86 -20.03 8.50
C ALA A 72 11.34 -19.63 8.37
N ILE A 73 11.78 -18.54 9.04
CA ILE A 73 13.20 -18.15 9.10
C ILE A 73 14.06 -19.33 9.57
N VAL A 74 13.73 -19.94 10.71
CA VAL A 74 14.51 -21.05 11.27
C VAL A 74 14.63 -22.22 10.27
N LEU A 75 13.58 -22.49 9.52
CA LEU A 75 13.55 -23.58 8.54
C LEU A 75 14.37 -23.26 7.27
N TYR A 76 14.31 -22.02 6.79
CA TYR A 76 15.11 -21.57 5.64
C TYR A 76 16.60 -21.44 5.99
N GLU A 77 16.93 -20.92 7.18
CA GLU A 77 18.32 -20.86 7.70
C GLU A 77 18.95 -22.25 7.79
N ALA A 78 18.20 -23.24 8.32
CA ALA A 78 18.67 -24.62 8.43
C ALA A 78 18.97 -25.26 7.04
N LYS A 79 18.38 -24.72 5.97
CA LYS A 79 18.62 -25.16 4.59
C LYS A 79 19.59 -24.27 3.83
N HIS A 80 20.08 -23.18 4.41
CA HIS A 80 20.85 -22.14 3.74
C HIS A 80 20.13 -21.58 2.49
N ASP A 81 18.79 -21.44 2.59
CA ASP A 81 17.93 -20.95 1.51
C ASP A 81 17.75 -19.44 1.65
N ASN A 82 18.69 -18.68 1.09
CA ASN A 82 18.66 -17.22 1.12
C ASN A 82 17.51 -16.64 0.31
N ALA A 83 17.03 -17.31 -0.74
CA ALA A 83 15.88 -16.85 -1.50
C ALA A 83 14.60 -16.92 -0.64
N GLY A 84 14.37 -18.06 0.01
CA GLY A 84 13.25 -18.19 0.95
C GLY A 84 13.33 -17.18 2.10
N LEU A 85 14.53 -16.92 2.64
CA LEU A 85 14.73 -15.90 3.67
C LEU A 85 14.37 -14.49 3.18
N ALA A 86 14.77 -14.13 1.96
CA ALA A 86 14.45 -12.82 1.39
C ALA A 86 12.93 -12.62 1.28
N HIS A 87 12.20 -13.64 0.82
CA HIS A 87 10.73 -13.61 0.77
C HIS A 87 10.08 -13.55 2.15
N VAL A 88 10.65 -14.19 3.17
CA VAL A 88 10.14 -14.04 4.55
C VAL A 88 10.36 -12.62 5.04
N TYR A 89 11.56 -12.07 4.86
CA TYR A 89 11.88 -10.74 5.36
C TYR A 89 11.05 -9.64 4.70
N VAL A 90 10.79 -9.72 3.39
CA VAL A 90 9.96 -8.73 2.70
C VAL A 90 8.51 -8.76 3.21
N ASN A 91 7.99 -9.93 3.59
CA ASN A 91 6.65 -10.01 4.18
C ASN A 91 6.61 -9.54 5.66
N MET A 92 7.73 -9.56 6.37
CA MET A 92 7.78 -9.06 7.75
C MET A 92 7.80 -7.53 7.83
N GLY A 93 8.38 -6.87 6.84
CA GLY A 93 8.51 -5.41 6.79
C GLY A 93 7.19 -4.69 7.02
N PRO A 94 6.21 -4.84 6.11
CA PRO A 94 4.92 -4.17 6.23
C PRO A 94 4.15 -4.56 7.51
N LEU A 95 4.23 -5.82 7.96
CA LEU A 95 3.54 -6.26 9.17
C LEU A 95 4.03 -5.53 10.44
N TYR A 96 5.32 -5.22 10.50
CA TYR A 96 5.83 -4.40 11.60
C TYR A 96 5.39 -2.94 11.45
N GLY A 97 5.28 -2.40 10.23
CA GLY A 97 4.68 -1.09 9.97
C GLY A 97 3.25 -1.01 10.50
N MET A 98 2.40 -2.00 10.16
CA MET A 98 1.01 -2.08 10.63
C MET A 98 0.86 -2.24 12.16
N LEU A 99 1.93 -2.64 12.84
CA LEU A 99 2.00 -2.72 14.31
C LEU A 99 2.64 -1.50 14.95
N ASP A 100 2.86 -0.42 14.20
CA ASP A 100 3.51 0.81 14.65
C ASP A 100 4.97 0.59 15.10
N GLU A 101 5.63 -0.45 14.56
CA GLU A 101 7.03 -0.80 14.83
C GLU A 101 7.91 -0.51 13.60
N MET A 102 7.84 0.72 13.09
CA MET A 102 8.37 1.15 11.79
C MET A 102 9.87 0.83 11.61
N GLU A 103 10.72 1.08 12.62
CA GLU A 103 12.16 0.80 12.53
C GLU A 103 12.46 -0.70 12.37
N LYS A 104 11.63 -1.56 12.97
CA LYS A 104 11.75 -3.01 12.73
C LYS A 104 11.33 -3.38 11.32
N GLY A 105 10.24 -2.79 10.82
CA GLY A 105 9.78 -2.97 9.45
C GLY A 105 10.90 -2.66 8.46
N ILE A 106 11.48 -1.47 8.57
CA ILE A 106 12.63 -1.04 7.75
C ILE A 106 13.81 -2.04 7.88
N THR A 107 14.12 -2.48 9.12
CA THR A 107 15.21 -3.44 9.32
C THR A 107 15.00 -4.74 8.56
N PHE A 108 13.78 -5.28 8.52
CA PHE A 108 13.50 -6.52 7.79
C PHE A 108 13.48 -6.30 6.28
N SER A 109 12.90 -5.22 5.77
CA SER A 109 12.92 -4.91 4.33
C SER A 109 14.36 -4.66 3.83
N LEU A 110 15.24 -4.03 4.63
CA LEU A 110 16.67 -3.90 4.32
C LEU A 110 17.41 -5.24 4.34
N LYS A 111 17.02 -6.20 5.19
CA LYS A 111 17.57 -7.57 5.12
C LYS A 111 17.15 -8.28 3.84
N ALA A 112 15.91 -8.10 3.38
CA ALA A 112 15.45 -8.64 2.11
C ALA A 112 16.25 -8.04 0.94
N GLU A 113 16.43 -6.71 0.90
CA GLU A 113 17.26 -6.02 -0.08
C GLU A 113 18.71 -6.55 -0.09
N ALA A 114 19.30 -6.72 1.10
CA ALA A 114 20.68 -7.21 1.21
C ALA A 114 20.85 -8.62 0.64
N LEU A 115 19.90 -9.52 0.89
CA LEU A 115 19.91 -10.87 0.32
C LEU A 115 19.65 -10.84 -1.19
N ALA A 116 18.74 -10.00 -1.65
CA ALA A 116 18.39 -9.88 -3.07
C ALA A 116 19.60 -9.50 -3.94
N LYS A 117 20.57 -8.75 -3.42
CA LYS A 117 21.79 -8.36 -4.14
C LYS A 117 22.68 -9.55 -4.56
N ASP A 118 22.64 -10.63 -3.78
CA ASP A 118 23.45 -11.83 -3.98
C ASP A 118 22.66 -12.96 -4.67
N LEU A 119 21.38 -12.74 -4.97
CA LEU A 119 20.47 -13.68 -5.60
C LEU A 119 20.34 -13.40 -7.11
N PRO A 120 19.89 -14.40 -7.91
CA PRO A 120 19.39 -14.11 -9.24
C PRO A 120 18.32 -13.01 -9.21
N ALA A 121 18.29 -12.19 -10.26
CA ALA A 121 17.34 -11.07 -10.32
C ALA A 121 15.89 -11.56 -10.16
N ASP A 122 15.23 -11.03 -9.14
CA ASP A 122 13.82 -11.24 -8.83
C ASP A 122 13.13 -9.86 -8.81
N PRO A 123 12.49 -9.47 -9.93
CA PRO A 123 11.82 -8.17 -10.00
C PRO A 123 10.65 -8.04 -9.03
N GLU A 124 9.93 -9.12 -8.73
CA GLU A 124 8.80 -9.10 -7.77
C GLU A 124 9.31 -8.82 -6.36
N LEU A 125 10.32 -9.55 -5.91
CA LEU A 125 10.97 -9.29 -4.63
C LEU A 125 11.52 -7.87 -4.55
N THR A 126 12.15 -7.39 -5.64
CA THR A 126 12.69 -6.02 -5.71
C THR A 126 11.58 -4.97 -5.58
N LEU A 127 10.49 -5.18 -6.29
CA LEU A 127 9.34 -4.29 -6.22
C LEU A 127 8.76 -4.22 -4.81
N HIS A 128 8.58 -5.37 -4.16
CA HIS A 128 8.01 -5.44 -2.81
C HIS A 128 8.87 -4.67 -1.81
N TYR A 129 10.17 -5.03 -1.64
CA TYR A 129 10.98 -4.32 -0.64
C TYR A 129 11.15 -2.83 -0.97
N ALA A 130 11.17 -2.46 -2.24
CA ALA A 130 11.34 -1.08 -2.63
C ALA A 130 10.07 -0.25 -2.35
N SER A 131 8.88 -0.78 -2.64
CA SER A 131 7.61 -0.12 -2.29
C SER A 131 7.44 0.00 -0.79
N ASP A 132 7.73 -1.06 -0.03
CA ASP A 132 7.63 -1.07 1.44
C ASP A 132 8.58 -0.05 2.07
N LEU A 133 9.86 -0.05 1.66
CA LEU A 133 10.84 0.92 2.17
C LEU A 133 10.46 2.36 1.77
N GLY A 134 9.99 2.54 0.55
CA GLY A 134 9.50 3.84 0.08
C GLY A 134 8.37 4.36 0.98
N GLY A 135 7.35 3.53 1.24
CA GLY A 135 6.23 3.87 2.12
C GLY A 135 6.68 4.16 3.55
N MET A 136 7.44 3.25 4.17
CA MET A 136 7.93 3.44 5.53
C MET A 136 8.80 4.70 5.70
N TYR A 137 9.64 5.04 4.70
CA TYR A 137 10.40 6.29 4.75
C TYR A 137 9.53 7.52 4.51
N THR A 138 8.42 7.40 3.78
CA THR A 138 7.43 8.48 3.65
C THR A 138 6.78 8.78 5.00
N GLU A 139 6.35 7.76 5.74
CA GLU A 139 5.78 7.91 7.08
C GLU A 139 6.78 8.53 8.09
N MET A 140 8.07 8.32 7.87
CA MET A 140 9.13 8.93 8.68
C MET A 140 9.59 10.29 8.19
N GLU A 141 8.97 10.85 7.17
CA GLU A 141 9.34 12.11 6.50
C GLU A 141 10.80 12.11 5.96
N GLU A 142 11.36 10.94 5.71
CA GLU A 142 12.70 10.75 5.13
C GLU A 142 12.62 10.79 3.61
N TRP A 143 12.17 11.91 3.06
CA TRP A 143 11.76 12.12 1.67
C TRP A 143 12.78 11.66 0.63
N ASP A 144 14.08 11.91 0.86
CA ASP A 144 15.14 11.51 -0.09
C ASP A 144 15.26 9.98 -0.19
N LYS A 145 15.08 9.28 0.93
CA LYS A 145 15.07 7.82 0.93
C LYS A 145 13.80 7.27 0.30
N ALA A 146 12.65 7.85 0.63
CA ALA A 146 11.37 7.50 0.01
C ALA A 146 11.46 7.62 -1.52
N MET A 147 11.91 8.77 -2.02
CA MET A 147 12.12 9.01 -3.44
C MET A 147 13.07 7.99 -4.09
N HIS A 148 14.18 7.65 -3.40
CA HIS A 148 15.13 6.65 -3.89
C HIS A 148 14.47 5.28 -4.08
N TYR A 149 13.72 4.81 -3.09
CA TYR A 149 13.11 3.47 -3.17
C TYR A 149 11.93 3.43 -4.14
N PHE A 150 11.09 4.45 -4.20
CA PHE A 150 10.04 4.52 -5.22
C PHE A 150 10.63 4.64 -6.64
N GLN A 151 11.80 5.25 -6.82
CA GLN A 151 12.49 5.21 -8.12
C GLN A 151 12.94 3.80 -8.49
N ILE A 152 13.37 2.97 -7.53
CA ILE A 152 13.67 1.55 -7.75
C ILE A 152 12.38 0.82 -8.16
N ALA A 153 11.28 1.02 -7.43
CA ALA A 153 9.98 0.41 -7.73
C ALA A 153 9.50 0.78 -9.14
N CYS A 154 9.54 2.07 -9.50
CA CYS A 154 9.17 2.58 -10.83
C CYS A 154 10.02 1.93 -11.95
N THR A 155 11.34 1.87 -11.75
CA THR A 155 12.25 1.29 -12.75
C THR A 155 12.01 -0.21 -12.91
N THR A 156 11.76 -0.92 -11.82
CA THR A 156 11.46 -2.34 -11.79
C THR A 156 10.13 -2.63 -12.49
N SER A 157 9.06 -1.92 -12.13
CA SER A 157 7.73 -2.04 -12.76
C SER A 157 7.81 -1.82 -14.27
N LYS A 158 8.57 -0.81 -14.69
CA LYS A 158 8.83 -0.54 -16.11
C LYS A 158 9.54 -1.69 -16.80
N SER A 159 10.56 -2.29 -16.17
CA SER A 159 11.29 -3.44 -16.73
C SER A 159 10.42 -4.70 -16.84
N MET A 160 9.44 -4.85 -15.96
CA MET A 160 8.42 -5.91 -15.98
C MET A 160 7.33 -5.64 -17.05
N GLY A 161 7.26 -4.44 -17.61
CA GLY A 161 6.19 -4.00 -18.50
C GLY A 161 4.86 -3.77 -17.80
N ASN A 162 4.86 -3.69 -16.46
CA ASN A 162 3.68 -3.44 -15.65
C ASN A 162 3.42 -1.93 -15.56
N LYS A 163 2.55 -1.44 -16.45
CA LYS A 163 2.26 0.00 -16.57
C LYS A 163 1.44 0.54 -15.40
N ASP A 164 0.61 -0.28 -14.78
CA ASP A 164 -0.19 0.12 -13.62
C ASP A 164 0.74 0.46 -12.45
N LEU A 165 1.65 -0.44 -12.10
CA LEU A 165 2.63 -0.21 -11.03
C LEU A 165 3.65 0.88 -11.39
N GLU A 166 4.01 1.05 -12.69
CA GLU A 166 4.86 2.16 -13.13
C GLU A 166 4.13 3.49 -12.92
N THR A 167 2.83 3.56 -13.23
CA THR A 167 2.00 4.76 -13.06
C THR A 167 1.85 5.10 -11.58
N ASP A 168 1.51 4.13 -10.76
CA ASP A 168 1.34 4.32 -9.32
C ASP A 168 2.63 4.83 -8.68
N ALA A 169 3.77 4.21 -8.96
CA ALA A 169 5.07 4.66 -8.45
C ALA A 169 5.40 6.11 -8.86
N LEU A 170 5.08 6.52 -10.10
CA LEU A 170 5.28 7.90 -10.56
C LEU A 170 4.40 8.90 -9.79
N LEU A 171 3.14 8.54 -9.54
CA LEU A 171 2.21 9.39 -8.79
C LEU A 171 2.61 9.50 -7.32
N ILE A 172 3.03 8.41 -6.68
CA ILE A 172 3.55 8.45 -5.32
C ILE A 172 4.82 9.33 -5.25
N MET A 173 5.75 9.16 -6.18
CA MET A 173 6.94 10.02 -6.27
C MET A 173 6.57 11.50 -6.46
N SER A 174 5.48 11.79 -7.18
CA SER A 174 5.01 13.16 -7.36
C SER A 174 4.49 13.77 -6.05
N GLN A 175 3.79 12.98 -5.24
CA GLN A 175 3.33 13.38 -3.89
C GLN A 175 4.50 13.59 -2.93
N VAL A 176 5.52 12.70 -2.96
CA VAL A 176 6.75 12.90 -2.19
C VAL A 176 7.45 14.22 -2.59
N ALA A 177 7.46 14.58 -3.87
CA ALA A 177 8.01 15.84 -4.33
C ALA A 177 7.20 17.06 -3.83
N ILE A 178 5.87 16.95 -3.72
CA ILE A 178 5.03 17.97 -3.06
C ILE A 178 5.45 18.13 -1.60
N ALA A 179 5.61 17.03 -0.86
CA ALA A 179 6.04 17.08 0.54
C ALA A 179 7.45 17.69 0.72
N GLN A 180 8.32 17.54 -0.28
CA GLN A 180 9.64 18.23 -0.34
C GLN A 180 9.54 19.72 -0.72
N GLY A 181 8.38 20.20 -1.15
CA GLY A 181 8.20 21.56 -1.67
C GLY A 181 8.74 21.75 -3.10
N ASP A 182 9.03 20.68 -3.83
CA ASP A 182 9.52 20.74 -5.22
C ASP A 182 8.36 20.63 -6.22
N ALA A 183 7.64 21.75 -6.40
CA ALA A 183 6.51 21.87 -7.31
C ALA A 183 6.87 21.49 -8.76
N ALA A 184 8.08 21.83 -9.22
CA ALA A 184 8.52 21.53 -10.58
C ALA A 184 8.67 20.02 -10.80
N LYS A 185 9.31 19.33 -9.86
CA LYS A 185 9.49 17.88 -9.88
C LYS A 185 8.16 17.13 -9.75
N ALA A 186 7.31 17.59 -8.84
CA ALA A 186 5.97 17.04 -8.65
C ALA A 186 5.16 17.08 -9.96
N ARG A 187 5.12 18.24 -10.62
CA ARG A 187 4.43 18.42 -11.91
C ARG A 187 4.99 17.50 -12.99
N GLU A 188 6.33 17.42 -13.14
CA GLU A 188 6.99 16.55 -14.12
C GLU A 188 6.58 15.07 -13.95
N LEU A 189 6.58 14.60 -12.70
CA LEU A 189 6.25 13.19 -12.37
C LEU A 189 4.75 12.92 -12.55
N ALA A 190 3.88 13.83 -12.09
CA ALA A 190 2.43 13.72 -12.24
C ALA A 190 2.00 13.74 -13.72
N GLU A 191 2.60 14.58 -14.56
CA GLU A 191 2.33 14.60 -16.01
C GLU A 191 2.69 13.24 -16.66
N LYS A 192 3.80 12.62 -16.26
CA LYS A 192 4.18 11.28 -16.76
C LYS A 192 3.20 10.22 -16.30
N GLY A 193 2.82 10.22 -15.02
CA GLY A 193 1.82 9.31 -14.46
C GLY A 193 0.47 9.48 -15.14
N GLY A 194 0.00 10.71 -15.29
CA GLY A 194 -1.26 11.04 -15.97
C GLY A 194 -1.28 10.62 -17.45
N ALA A 195 -0.15 10.75 -18.16
CA ALA A 195 -0.03 10.27 -19.54
C ALA A 195 -0.15 8.74 -19.63
N LEU A 196 0.43 8.00 -18.69
CA LEU A 196 0.27 6.55 -18.59
C LEU A 196 -1.18 6.18 -18.20
N GLY A 197 -1.77 6.85 -17.21
CA GLY A 197 -3.17 6.66 -16.81
C GLY A 197 -4.13 6.88 -17.98
N LYS A 198 -3.87 7.88 -18.82
CA LYS A 198 -4.63 8.09 -20.05
C LYS A 198 -4.47 6.94 -21.06
N ALA A 199 -3.25 6.42 -21.20
CA ALA A 199 -2.97 5.28 -22.09
C ALA A 199 -3.60 3.97 -21.58
N LEU A 200 -3.78 3.84 -20.26
CA LEU A 200 -4.48 2.73 -19.61
C LEU A 200 -6.01 2.90 -19.62
N HIS A 201 -6.52 4.06 -19.99
CA HIS A 201 -7.92 4.46 -19.84
C HIS A 201 -8.41 4.45 -18.38
N ASP A 202 -7.49 4.63 -17.44
CA ASP A 202 -7.76 4.68 -16.01
C ASP A 202 -8.04 6.13 -15.60
N LYS A 203 -9.26 6.40 -15.14
CA LYS A 203 -9.70 7.74 -14.73
C LYS A 203 -9.12 8.12 -13.35
N LEU A 204 -8.92 7.14 -12.46
CA LEU A 204 -8.37 7.39 -11.12
C LEU A 204 -6.92 7.87 -11.20
N PHE A 205 -6.07 7.21 -11.99
CA PHE A 205 -4.71 7.68 -12.23
C PHE A 205 -4.67 9.07 -12.85
N GLN A 206 -5.61 9.38 -13.77
CA GLN A 206 -5.69 10.72 -14.36
C GLN A 206 -6.12 11.77 -13.32
N ALA A 207 -7.07 11.46 -12.45
CA ALA A 207 -7.53 12.34 -11.38
C ALA A 207 -6.43 12.61 -10.35
N ARG A 208 -5.73 11.57 -9.87
CA ARG A 208 -4.57 11.70 -8.97
C ARG A 208 -3.44 12.54 -9.57
N ALA A 209 -3.19 12.41 -10.88
CA ALA A 209 -2.23 13.25 -11.57
C ALA A 209 -2.65 14.73 -11.57
N LEU A 210 -3.93 15.01 -11.86
CA LEU A 210 -4.47 16.38 -11.82
C LEU A 210 -4.45 16.96 -10.41
N GLN A 211 -4.76 16.17 -9.39
CA GLN A 211 -4.59 16.55 -7.99
C GLN A 211 -3.17 17.06 -7.73
N THR A 212 -2.15 16.22 -7.99
CA THR A 212 -0.76 16.61 -7.71
C THR A 212 -0.31 17.84 -8.54
N ILE A 213 -0.81 18.01 -9.78
CA ILE A 213 -0.51 19.22 -10.57
C ILE A 213 -1.21 20.43 -9.94
N GLY A 214 -2.39 20.25 -9.36
CA GLY A 214 -3.09 21.25 -8.56
C GLY A 214 -2.28 21.66 -7.33
N ASP A 215 -1.81 20.70 -6.55
CA ASP A 215 -0.95 20.92 -5.37
C ASP A 215 0.32 21.68 -5.74
N ALA A 216 0.97 21.27 -6.83
CA ALA A 216 2.15 21.98 -7.35
C ALA A 216 1.82 23.42 -7.76
N SER A 217 0.60 23.68 -8.23
CA SER A 217 0.15 25.04 -8.55
C SER A 217 -0.13 25.85 -7.30
N ALA A 218 -0.72 25.25 -6.27
CA ALA A 218 -0.92 25.87 -4.97
C ALA A 218 0.42 26.20 -4.28
N LEU A 219 1.40 25.29 -4.33
CA LEU A 219 2.77 25.57 -3.84
C LEU A 219 3.43 26.75 -4.55
N ASP A 220 3.17 26.95 -5.85
CA ASP A 220 3.64 28.11 -6.61
C ASP A 220 2.80 29.39 -6.31
N GLY A 221 1.79 29.32 -5.43
CA GLY A 221 0.89 30.41 -5.09
C GLY A 221 -0.22 30.69 -6.12
N ASN A 222 -0.44 29.75 -7.07
CA ASN A 222 -1.44 29.87 -8.12
C ASN A 222 -2.74 29.13 -7.72
N HIS A 223 -3.38 29.57 -6.64
CA HIS A 223 -4.55 28.89 -6.05
C HIS A 223 -5.75 28.82 -6.98
N GLU A 224 -6.02 29.88 -7.78
CA GLU A 224 -7.07 29.84 -8.80
C GLU A 224 -6.87 28.69 -9.81
N GLN A 225 -5.62 28.47 -10.25
CA GLN A 225 -5.31 27.36 -11.15
C GLN A 225 -5.44 25.99 -10.45
N ALA A 226 -5.04 25.91 -9.17
CA ALA A 226 -5.15 24.70 -8.37
C ALA A 226 -6.61 24.25 -8.27
N VAL A 227 -7.53 25.16 -7.91
CA VAL A 227 -8.99 24.87 -7.83
C VAL A 227 -9.53 24.34 -9.17
N VAL A 228 -9.12 24.93 -10.29
CA VAL A 228 -9.56 24.45 -11.62
C VAL A 228 -9.08 23.02 -11.88
N LEU A 229 -7.86 22.68 -11.47
CA LEU A 229 -7.30 21.34 -11.63
C LEU A 229 -7.99 20.31 -10.72
N PHE A 230 -8.24 20.68 -9.46
CA PHE A 230 -9.00 19.84 -8.53
C PHE A 230 -10.43 19.58 -9.02
N GLN A 231 -11.10 20.59 -9.58
CA GLN A 231 -12.41 20.39 -10.18
C GLN A 231 -12.35 19.42 -11.37
N GLN A 232 -11.32 19.50 -12.23
CA GLN A 232 -11.13 18.55 -13.31
C GLN A 232 -10.90 17.11 -12.82
N ALA A 233 -10.18 16.94 -11.70
CA ALA A 233 -10.00 15.65 -11.05
C ALA A 233 -11.36 15.07 -10.58
N LEU A 234 -12.19 15.87 -9.91
CA LEU A 234 -13.53 15.49 -9.49
C LEU A 234 -14.44 15.10 -10.66
N ASP A 235 -14.33 15.82 -11.77
CA ASP A 235 -15.14 15.53 -12.99
C ASP A 235 -14.76 14.17 -13.61
N LEU A 236 -13.51 13.74 -13.51
CA LEU A 236 -13.06 12.42 -13.99
C LEU A 236 -13.66 11.27 -13.17
N GLU A 237 -13.88 11.49 -11.87
CA GLU A 237 -14.39 10.49 -10.95
C GLU A 237 -15.92 10.44 -10.84
N ALA A 238 -16.63 11.30 -11.56
CA ALA A 238 -18.08 11.45 -11.41
C ALA A 238 -18.87 10.13 -11.55
N ASP A 239 -18.38 9.19 -12.36
CA ASP A 239 -19.04 7.90 -12.61
C ASP A 239 -18.70 6.82 -11.58
N GLN A 240 -17.49 6.88 -10.98
CA GLN A 240 -16.99 5.93 -9.97
C GLN A 240 -16.14 6.71 -8.97
N PRO A 241 -16.76 7.31 -7.96
CA PRO A 241 -16.05 8.13 -7.00
C PRO A 241 -15.15 7.29 -6.10
N ASP A 242 -13.90 7.71 -5.99
CA ASP A 242 -13.00 7.34 -4.91
C ASP A 242 -13.24 8.34 -3.77
N LEU A 243 -13.76 7.86 -2.64
CA LEU A 243 -14.19 8.74 -1.54
C LEU A 243 -13.00 9.45 -0.90
N ASP A 244 -11.89 8.75 -0.71
CA ASP A 244 -10.67 9.28 -0.10
C ASP A 244 -10.09 10.41 -0.96
N LEU A 245 -9.94 10.16 -2.26
CA LEU A 245 -9.45 11.19 -3.19
C LEU A 245 -10.40 12.39 -3.24
N ARG A 246 -11.71 12.15 -3.25
CA ARG A 246 -12.71 13.22 -3.26
C ARG A 246 -12.67 14.08 -2.01
N GLN A 247 -12.52 13.45 -0.84
CA GLN A 247 -12.37 14.15 0.43
C GLN A 247 -11.11 15.02 0.42
N GLN A 248 -9.98 14.46 -0.03
CA GLN A 248 -8.72 15.21 -0.17
C GLN A 248 -8.88 16.40 -1.11
N LEU A 249 -9.48 16.21 -2.28
CA LEU A 249 -9.73 17.29 -3.24
C LEU A 249 -10.57 18.42 -2.64
N PHE A 250 -11.59 18.10 -1.85
CA PHE A 250 -12.39 19.13 -1.17
C PHE A 250 -11.58 19.89 -0.11
N TRP A 251 -10.70 19.23 0.63
CA TRP A 251 -9.79 19.89 1.57
C TRP A 251 -8.84 20.83 0.86
N GLU A 252 -8.18 20.39 -0.22
CA GLU A 252 -7.25 21.16 -1.02
C GLU A 252 -7.92 22.37 -1.69
N MET A 253 -9.18 22.21 -2.16
CA MET A 253 -9.98 23.33 -2.69
C MET A 253 -10.33 24.31 -1.57
N SER A 254 -10.70 23.85 -0.38
CA SER A 254 -10.96 24.69 0.78
C SER A 254 -9.75 25.55 1.13
N GLU A 255 -8.56 24.95 1.23
CA GLU A 255 -7.32 25.67 1.52
C GLU A 255 -7.01 26.70 0.43
N SER A 256 -7.14 26.33 -0.84
CA SER A 256 -6.90 27.24 -1.95
C SER A 256 -7.84 28.45 -1.94
N TYR A 257 -9.13 28.26 -1.62
CA TYR A 257 -10.08 29.36 -1.48
C TYR A 257 -9.82 30.21 -0.23
N GLU A 258 -9.29 29.62 0.85
CA GLU A 258 -8.91 30.38 2.05
C GLU A 258 -7.74 31.34 1.75
N GLU A 259 -6.73 30.86 1.04
CA GLU A 259 -5.59 31.68 0.58
C GLU A 259 -6.00 32.81 -0.38
N GLU A 260 -7.02 32.58 -1.22
CA GLU A 260 -7.63 33.64 -2.05
C GLU A 260 -8.52 34.61 -1.26
N GLY A 261 -8.77 34.34 0.03
CA GLY A 261 -9.64 35.13 0.90
C GLY A 261 -11.15 34.89 0.69
N ASN A 262 -11.53 33.88 -0.07
CA ASN A 262 -12.92 33.49 -0.30
C ASN A 262 -13.43 32.53 0.78
N LYS A 263 -13.69 33.08 1.95
CA LYS A 263 -14.08 32.31 3.15
C LYS A 263 -15.39 31.52 3.00
N GLU A 264 -16.32 32.00 2.17
CA GLU A 264 -17.61 31.34 1.96
C GLU A 264 -17.42 30.01 1.21
N LEU A 265 -16.67 30.02 0.13
CA LEU A 265 -16.35 28.80 -0.61
C LEU A 265 -15.41 27.88 0.18
N ALA A 266 -14.45 28.42 0.91
CA ALA A 266 -13.58 27.63 1.78
C ALA A 266 -14.39 26.82 2.80
N GLU A 267 -15.39 27.44 3.46
CA GLU A 267 -16.24 26.76 4.43
C GLU A 267 -17.17 25.72 3.77
N ASP A 268 -17.72 26.04 2.58
CA ASP A 268 -18.56 25.09 1.82
C ASP A 268 -17.79 23.81 1.48
N TYR A 269 -16.57 23.93 0.94
CA TYR A 269 -15.76 22.76 0.60
C TYR A 269 -15.26 22.01 1.84
N ARG A 270 -14.95 22.69 2.93
CA ARG A 270 -14.60 22.06 4.22
C ARG A 270 -15.77 21.22 4.76
N SER A 271 -16.99 21.75 4.67
CA SER A 271 -18.19 21.00 5.06
C SER A 271 -18.39 19.75 4.20
N ARG A 272 -18.20 19.87 2.88
CA ARG A 272 -18.33 18.71 1.97
C ARG A 272 -17.28 17.63 2.24
N ALA A 273 -16.08 18.01 2.63
CA ALA A 273 -15.03 17.04 3.01
C ALA A 273 -15.42 16.32 4.31
N ALA A 274 -15.94 17.05 5.31
CA ALA A 274 -16.39 16.47 6.57
C ALA A 274 -17.61 15.55 6.41
N ASP A 275 -18.56 15.90 5.53
CA ASP A 275 -19.74 15.08 5.25
C ASP A 275 -19.37 13.69 4.66
N LEU A 276 -18.23 13.56 3.99
CA LEU A 276 -17.73 12.27 3.49
C LEU A 276 -17.16 11.40 4.61
N ASP A 277 -16.51 12.00 5.62
CA ASP A 277 -15.94 11.32 6.78
C ASP A 277 -17.04 10.62 7.61
N GLU A 278 -18.17 11.32 7.85
CA GLU A 278 -19.30 10.78 8.61
C GLU A 278 -19.98 9.59 7.90
N THR A 279 -19.94 9.54 6.56
CA THR A 279 -20.56 8.44 5.80
C THR A 279 -19.76 7.15 5.83
N ASP A 280 -18.44 7.21 6.01
CA ASP A 280 -17.57 6.02 6.15
C ASP A 280 -17.70 5.39 7.55
N GLU A 281 -17.81 6.21 8.61
CA GLU A 281 -17.99 5.70 9.99
C GLU A 281 -19.33 4.94 10.15
N ASP A 282 -20.40 5.38 9.48
CA ASP A 282 -21.72 4.71 9.52
C ASP A 282 -21.76 3.37 8.76
N MET A 283 -20.82 3.11 7.83
CA MET A 283 -20.76 1.84 7.08
C MET A 283 -19.96 0.75 7.80
N ASP A 284 -19.11 1.10 8.76
CA ASP A 284 -18.29 0.16 9.54
C ASP A 284 -18.94 -0.31 10.86
N GLU A 285 -20.11 0.25 11.27
CA GLU A 285 -20.84 -0.31 12.40
C GLU A 285 -21.55 -1.61 12.00
N PRO A 286 -21.19 -2.78 12.58
CA PRO A 286 -21.94 -4.00 12.35
C PRO A 286 -23.36 -3.84 12.87
N ASP A 287 -24.34 -4.16 12.02
CA ASP A 287 -25.78 -4.19 12.38
C ASP A 287 -26.02 -5.16 13.57
N ASP A 288 -25.93 -4.63 14.79
CA ASP A 288 -26.21 -5.33 16.04
C ASP A 288 -27.72 -5.61 16.26
N SER A 289 -28.57 -5.45 15.24
CA SER A 289 -30.03 -5.58 15.32
C SER A 289 -30.57 -6.95 14.87
N ALA A 290 -29.76 -8.01 14.89
CA ALA A 290 -30.25 -9.40 14.68
C ALA A 290 -30.25 -10.18 16.00
N ASP A 291 -31.29 -9.99 16.81
CA ASP A 291 -31.73 -10.94 17.86
C ASP A 291 -32.34 -12.23 17.26
#